data_31546119a1a7b759b547029ac264d085
#
_entry.id   31546119a1a7b759b547029ac264d085
#
_cell.length_a   1.000
_cell.length_b   1.000
_cell.length_c   1.000
_cell.angle_alpha   90.00
_cell.angle_beta   90.00
_cell.angle_gamma   90.00
#
_symmetry.space_group_name_H-M   'P 1'
#
loop_
_entity.id
_entity.type
_entity.pdbx_description
1 polymer ?
#
loop_
_entity_poly.entity_id
_entity_poly.type
_entity_poly.pdbx_seq_one_letter_code
_entity_poly.pdbx_strand_id
1 'polypeptide(L)'
;MHELVTVLEEFGYTWFSLDRAYEDLTYRPDGVVHVVVESSVIFVEVDERGHDPLHPSYTPLKEQTRMKALKDVAMRNGKVSVVFIRVNTGRLSEVLPQQVETVREVLASIHSSKPKGYHVNYVDYRDDHVHVLESEKKESGIDSVKKFHTENFDEKVRRIRASDLR
;
A
#
# COMPACT_ATOMS: atom_id res chain seq x y z
N MET A 1 7.50 5.01 8.03
CA MET A 1 7.84 3.60 7.68
C MET A 1 8.32 2.77 8.89
N HIS A 2 9.05 3.38 9.82
CA HIS A 2 9.56 2.66 11.00
C HIS A 2 8.47 1.96 11.82
N GLU A 3 7.35 2.63 12.03
CA GLU A 3 6.20 2.08 12.76
C GLU A 3 5.59 0.86 12.06
N LEU A 4 5.59 0.88 10.73
CA LEU A 4 5.10 -0.25 9.93
C LEU A 4 6.05 -1.44 9.98
N VAL A 5 7.36 -1.19 10.05
CA VAL A 5 8.36 -2.25 10.24
C VAL A 5 8.10 -3.00 11.55
N THR A 6 7.84 -2.27 12.63
CA THR A 6 7.50 -2.88 13.92
C THR A 6 6.28 -3.79 13.81
N VAL A 7 5.24 -3.34 13.10
CA VAL A 7 4.03 -4.17 12.88
C VAL A 7 4.37 -5.43 12.06
N LEU A 8 5.18 -5.30 11.02
CA LEU A 8 5.61 -6.46 10.22
C LEU A 8 6.38 -7.48 11.07
N GLU A 9 7.26 -7.02 11.95
CA GLU A 9 8.00 -7.86 12.88
C GLU A 9 7.09 -8.58 13.88
N GLU A 10 6.02 -7.93 14.37
CA GLU A 10 5.01 -8.54 15.24
C GLU A 10 4.34 -9.76 14.60
N PHE A 11 4.17 -9.75 13.26
CA PHE A 11 3.63 -10.89 12.51
C PHE A 11 4.69 -11.94 12.15
N GLY A 12 5.91 -11.78 12.61
CA GLY A 12 7.00 -12.72 12.35
C GLY A 12 7.59 -12.60 10.95
N TYR A 13 7.33 -11.52 10.23
CA TYR A 13 7.94 -11.28 8.93
C TYR A 13 9.38 -10.81 9.13
N THR A 14 10.33 -11.66 8.76
CA THR A 14 11.77 -11.40 8.92
C THR A 14 12.47 -11.08 7.61
N TRP A 15 11.86 -11.40 6.48
CA TRP A 15 12.43 -11.20 5.16
C TRP A 15 11.75 -10.02 4.48
N PHE A 16 12.28 -8.81 4.73
CA PHE A 16 11.80 -7.60 4.08
C PHE A 16 12.95 -6.69 3.64
N SER A 17 12.70 -5.89 2.63
CA SER A 17 13.58 -4.83 2.18
C SER A 17 12.86 -3.49 2.18
N LEU A 18 13.59 -2.42 2.40
CA LEU A 18 13.05 -1.06 2.43
C LEU A 18 13.72 -0.22 1.35
N ASP A 19 12.92 0.58 0.66
CA ASP A 19 13.36 1.54 -0.35
C ASP A 19 14.42 0.98 -1.32
N ARG A 20 14.19 -0.21 -1.84
CA ARG A 20 15.07 -0.86 -2.81
C ARG A 20 14.32 -1.21 -4.08
N ALA A 21 15.02 -1.15 -5.20
CA ALA A 21 14.50 -1.64 -6.45
C ALA A 21 14.07 -3.12 -6.31
N TYR A 22 12.90 -3.43 -6.84
CA TYR A 22 12.38 -4.79 -6.83
C TYR A 22 12.83 -5.51 -8.11
N GLU A 23 13.68 -6.52 -7.93
CA GLU A 23 14.27 -7.29 -9.02
C GLU A 23 14.99 -6.37 -10.04
N ASP A 24 14.68 -6.49 -11.31
CA ASP A 24 15.25 -5.70 -12.41
C ASP A 24 14.46 -4.41 -12.72
N LEU A 25 13.43 -4.11 -11.93
CA LEU A 25 12.64 -2.90 -12.12
C LEU A 25 13.31 -1.66 -11.52
N THR A 26 13.06 -0.52 -12.14
CA THR A 26 13.49 0.78 -11.59
C THR A 26 12.61 1.27 -10.44
N TYR A 27 11.45 0.64 -10.22
CA TYR A 27 10.53 0.99 -9.16
C TYR A 27 11.07 0.55 -7.80
N ARG A 28 10.95 1.43 -6.82
CA ARG A 28 11.39 1.20 -5.44
C ARG A 28 10.18 1.26 -4.51
N PRO A 29 9.57 0.12 -4.18
CA PRO A 29 8.56 0.09 -3.13
C PRO A 29 9.15 0.53 -1.78
N ASP A 30 8.36 1.20 -0.96
CA ASP A 30 8.81 1.58 0.39
C ASP A 30 9.13 0.36 1.24
N GLY A 31 8.34 -0.70 1.10
CA GLY A 31 8.59 -1.96 1.75
C GLY A 31 8.20 -3.16 0.88
N VAL A 32 9.01 -4.19 0.93
CA VAL A 32 8.74 -5.48 0.30
C VAL A 32 8.91 -6.58 1.33
N VAL A 33 7.86 -7.35 1.57
CA VAL A 33 7.87 -8.49 2.50
C VAL A 33 7.73 -9.77 1.71
N HIS A 34 8.72 -10.64 1.83
CA HIS A 34 8.70 -11.96 1.23
C HIS A 34 8.18 -13.00 2.22
N VAL A 35 7.05 -13.60 1.92
CA VAL A 35 6.49 -14.70 2.70
C VAL A 35 6.84 -15.99 1.97
N VAL A 36 8.00 -16.53 2.29
CA VAL A 36 8.64 -17.64 1.55
C VAL A 36 7.78 -18.91 1.54
N VAL A 37 7.25 -19.29 2.70
CA VAL A 37 6.45 -20.52 2.85
C VAL A 37 5.20 -20.52 1.98
N GLU A 38 4.59 -19.35 1.80
CA GLU A 38 3.34 -19.19 1.06
C GLU A 38 3.57 -18.74 -0.39
N SER A 39 4.82 -18.59 -0.81
CA SER A 39 5.16 -18.04 -2.13
C SER A 39 4.43 -16.72 -2.42
N SER A 40 4.38 -15.84 -1.44
CA SER A 40 3.69 -14.56 -1.53
C SER A 40 4.62 -13.39 -1.27
N VAL A 41 4.21 -12.22 -1.75
CA VAL A 41 4.91 -10.96 -1.52
C VAL A 41 3.89 -9.89 -1.13
N ILE A 42 4.25 -9.09 -0.13
CA ILE A 42 3.47 -7.93 0.29
C ILE A 42 4.29 -6.68 -0.02
N PHE A 43 3.74 -5.81 -0.84
CA PHE A 43 4.31 -4.49 -1.11
C PHE A 43 3.62 -3.48 -0.21
N VAL A 44 4.41 -2.73 0.54
CA VAL A 44 3.92 -1.64 1.40
C VAL A 44 4.37 -0.32 0.82
N GLU A 45 3.42 0.57 0.59
CA GLU A 45 3.66 1.91 0.04
C GLU A 45 3.07 2.96 0.98
N VAL A 46 3.86 3.95 1.30
CA VAL A 46 3.45 5.12 2.09
C VAL A 46 3.46 6.33 1.17
N ASP A 47 2.27 6.78 0.82
CA ASP A 47 2.09 7.83 -0.17
C ASP A 47 1.97 9.20 0.51
N GLU A 48 3.06 9.95 0.55
CA GLU A 48 3.13 11.25 1.23
C GLU A 48 2.53 12.39 0.42
N ARG A 49 2.76 12.41 -0.88
CA ARG A 49 2.35 13.51 -1.77
C ARG A 49 1.63 13.04 -3.03
N GLY A 50 1.58 11.74 -3.25
CA GLY A 50 1.17 11.17 -4.53
C GLY A 50 -0.30 11.30 -4.85
N HIS A 51 -1.13 11.74 -3.90
CA HIS A 51 -2.58 11.65 -4.01
C HIS A 51 -3.29 12.98 -3.79
N ASP A 52 -2.56 14.09 -3.93
CA ASP A 52 -3.18 15.39 -4.12
C ASP A 52 -3.68 15.43 -5.57
N PRO A 53 -5.00 15.39 -5.82
CA PRO A 53 -5.53 15.47 -7.19
C PRO A 53 -5.16 16.79 -7.88
N LEU A 54 -4.63 17.74 -7.12
CA LEU A 54 -4.11 19.00 -7.63
C LEU A 54 -2.63 18.92 -8.07
N HIS A 55 -1.95 17.78 -7.79
CA HIS A 55 -0.57 17.63 -8.21
C HIS A 55 -0.50 17.11 -9.66
N PRO A 56 0.10 17.86 -10.61
CA PRO A 56 0.05 17.53 -12.03
C PRO A 56 0.79 16.24 -12.42
N SER A 57 1.67 15.72 -11.58
CA SER A 57 2.37 14.46 -11.83
C SER A 57 1.61 13.22 -11.37
N TYR A 58 0.52 13.41 -10.63
CA TYR A 58 -0.27 12.30 -10.13
C TYR A 58 -1.36 11.90 -11.12
N THR A 59 -1.31 10.66 -11.58
CA THR A 59 -2.44 10.04 -12.26
C THR A 59 -2.65 8.62 -11.71
N PRO A 60 -3.91 8.22 -11.45
CA PRO A 60 -4.21 6.84 -11.05
C PRO A 60 -3.66 5.80 -12.02
N LEU A 61 -3.60 6.15 -13.31
CA LEU A 61 -3.07 5.28 -14.35
C LEU A 61 -1.56 5.00 -14.19
N LYS A 62 -0.76 6.00 -13.83
CA LYS A 62 0.68 5.80 -13.58
C LYS A 62 0.93 4.87 -12.41
N GLU A 63 0.16 5.05 -11.33
CA GLU A 63 0.23 4.21 -10.15
C GLU A 63 -0.14 2.76 -10.46
N GLN A 64 -1.22 2.57 -11.19
CA GLN A 64 -1.67 1.26 -11.63
C GLN A 64 -0.65 0.57 -12.52
N THR A 65 -0.04 1.28 -13.46
CA THR A 65 1.03 0.77 -14.32
C THR A 65 2.21 0.30 -13.49
N ARG A 66 2.61 1.07 -12.47
CA ARG A 66 3.68 0.71 -11.55
C ARG A 66 3.35 -0.54 -10.74
N MET A 67 2.17 -0.59 -10.13
CA MET A 67 1.72 -1.76 -9.38
C MET A 67 1.64 -3.01 -10.25
N LYS A 68 1.11 -2.86 -11.46
CA LYS A 68 1.04 -3.97 -12.41
C LYS A 68 2.42 -4.50 -12.79
N ALA A 69 3.39 -3.63 -13.01
CA ALA A 69 4.76 -4.05 -13.31
C ALA A 69 5.37 -4.86 -12.16
N LEU A 70 5.21 -4.39 -10.92
CA LEU A 70 5.67 -5.11 -9.73
C LEU A 70 5.00 -6.48 -9.60
N LYS A 71 3.68 -6.54 -9.79
CA LYS A 71 2.91 -7.78 -9.76
C LYS A 71 3.36 -8.76 -10.83
N ASP A 72 3.54 -8.31 -12.06
CA ASP A 72 3.94 -9.17 -13.18
C ASP A 72 5.33 -9.77 -12.95
N VAL A 73 6.28 -9.00 -12.45
CA VAL A 73 7.62 -9.51 -12.09
C VAL A 73 7.54 -10.52 -10.94
N ALA A 74 6.77 -10.21 -9.90
CA ALA A 74 6.60 -11.13 -8.77
C ALA A 74 6.02 -12.48 -9.21
N MET A 75 4.98 -12.47 -10.03
CA MET A 75 4.36 -13.69 -10.52
C MET A 75 5.26 -14.49 -11.48
N ARG A 76 6.05 -13.83 -12.33
CA ARG A 76 7.06 -14.48 -13.14
C ARG A 76 8.14 -15.18 -12.30
N ASN A 77 8.43 -14.64 -11.13
CA ASN A 77 9.38 -15.21 -10.16
C ASN A 77 8.75 -16.25 -9.22
N GLY A 78 7.57 -16.76 -9.58
CA GLY A 78 6.93 -17.87 -8.87
C GLY A 78 6.04 -17.47 -7.70
N LYS A 79 5.77 -16.17 -7.51
CA LYS A 79 4.82 -15.74 -6.48
C LYS A 79 3.39 -16.07 -6.90
N VAL A 80 2.65 -16.71 -6.01
CA VAL A 80 1.24 -17.08 -6.23
C VAL A 80 0.27 -16.07 -5.61
N SER A 81 0.79 -15.18 -4.78
CA SER A 81 0.03 -14.12 -4.14
C SER A 81 0.83 -12.83 -4.13
N VAL A 82 0.21 -11.76 -4.56
CA VAL A 82 0.77 -10.41 -4.53
C VAL A 82 -0.24 -9.50 -3.86
N VAL A 83 0.13 -8.90 -2.74
CA VAL A 83 -0.72 -8.02 -1.96
C VAL A 83 -0.07 -6.65 -1.84
N PHE A 84 -0.80 -5.61 -2.18
CA PHE A 84 -0.40 -4.23 -1.92
C PHE A 84 -1.14 -3.70 -0.69
N ILE A 85 -0.40 -3.03 0.17
CA ILE A 85 -0.94 -2.21 1.26
C ILE A 85 -0.43 -0.79 1.01
N ARG A 86 -1.35 0.10 0.67
CA ARG A 86 -1.04 1.50 0.38
C ARG A 86 -1.65 2.39 1.44
N VAL A 87 -0.82 3.23 2.05
CA VAL A 87 -1.24 4.14 3.13
C VAL A 87 -1.07 5.58 2.67
N ASN A 88 -2.15 6.32 2.65
CA ASN A 88 -2.12 7.74 2.32
C ASN A 88 -1.90 8.57 3.59
N THR A 89 -0.75 9.18 3.72
CA THR A 89 -0.45 10.08 4.83
C THR A 89 -0.76 11.55 4.51
N GLY A 90 -1.28 11.80 3.32
CA GLY A 90 -1.51 13.16 2.83
C GLY A 90 -0.17 13.89 2.64
N ARG A 91 0.04 14.98 3.35
CA ARG A 91 1.30 15.72 3.34
C ARG A 91 2.16 15.47 4.59
N LEU A 92 1.75 14.53 5.42
CA LEU A 92 2.51 14.18 6.61
C LEU A 92 3.69 13.28 6.25
N SER A 93 4.80 13.45 6.95
CA SER A 93 5.97 12.60 6.79
C SER A 93 5.87 11.26 7.51
N GLU A 94 4.88 11.11 8.38
CA GLU A 94 4.72 9.95 9.25
C GLU A 94 3.34 9.32 9.13
N VAL A 95 3.31 8.00 9.28
CA VAL A 95 2.07 7.23 9.37
C VAL A 95 1.43 7.49 10.74
N LEU A 96 0.13 7.81 10.74
CA LEU A 96 -0.61 8.08 11.97
C LEU A 96 -0.85 6.78 12.77
N PRO A 97 -0.93 6.85 14.13
CA PRO A 97 -1.18 5.66 14.96
C PRO A 97 -2.41 4.85 14.56
N GLN A 98 -3.49 5.50 14.15
CA GLN A 98 -4.69 4.82 13.68
C GLN A 98 -4.50 4.12 12.34
N GLN A 99 -3.66 4.68 11.46
CA GLN A 99 -3.28 4.03 10.22
C GLN A 99 -2.43 2.79 10.50
N VAL A 100 -1.52 2.86 11.45
CA VAL A 100 -0.73 1.70 11.91
C VAL A 100 -1.65 0.58 12.39
N GLU A 101 -2.65 0.90 13.21
CA GLU A 101 -3.64 -0.09 13.68
C GLU A 101 -4.43 -0.70 12.52
N THR A 102 -4.83 0.11 11.55
CA THR A 102 -5.53 -0.38 10.36
C THR A 102 -4.64 -1.32 9.54
N VAL A 103 -3.37 -0.99 9.36
CA VAL A 103 -2.41 -1.88 8.69
C VAL A 103 -2.25 -3.19 9.46
N ARG A 104 -2.21 -3.14 10.79
CA ARG A 104 -2.17 -4.34 11.63
C ARG A 104 -3.38 -5.23 11.39
N GLU A 105 -4.58 -4.68 11.31
CA GLU A 105 -5.81 -5.42 11.00
C GLU A 105 -5.77 -6.05 9.59
N VAL A 106 -5.28 -5.31 8.60
CA VAL A 106 -5.10 -5.81 7.23
C VAL A 106 -4.13 -6.98 7.21
N LEU A 107 -2.98 -6.85 7.87
CA LEU A 107 -1.99 -7.93 7.98
C LEU A 107 -2.53 -9.15 8.70
N ALA A 108 -3.31 -8.97 9.76
CA ALA A 108 -3.97 -10.08 10.46
C ALA A 108 -4.92 -10.84 9.52
N SER A 109 -5.69 -10.12 8.72
CA SER A 109 -6.58 -10.71 7.72
C SER A 109 -5.80 -11.48 6.64
N ILE A 110 -4.72 -10.92 6.12
CA ILE A 110 -3.84 -11.59 5.15
C ILE A 110 -3.23 -12.85 5.74
N HIS A 111 -2.73 -12.76 6.96
CA HIS A 111 -2.10 -13.90 7.65
C HIS A 111 -3.07 -15.06 7.88
N SER A 112 -4.32 -14.77 8.22
CA SER A 112 -5.34 -15.79 8.46
C SER A 112 -5.96 -16.36 7.18
N SER A 113 -6.26 -15.50 6.19
CA SER A 113 -6.94 -15.90 4.95
C SER A 113 -6.01 -16.47 3.89
N LYS A 114 -4.72 -16.10 3.91
CA LYS A 114 -3.69 -16.51 2.93
C LYS A 114 -4.18 -16.35 1.48
N PRO A 115 -4.56 -15.13 1.07
CA PRO A 115 -5.18 -14.90 -0.22
C PRO A 115 -4.22 -15.27 -1.35
N LYS A 116 -4.74 -15.81 -2.44
CA LYS A 116 -4.01 -16.04 -3.68
C LYS A 116 -4.43 -15.02 -4.72
N GLY A 117 -3.54 -14.73 -5.65
CA GLY A 117 -3.81 -13.76 -6.71
C GLY A 117 -3.29 -12.37 -6.39
N TYR A 118 -3.95 -11.37 -6.96
CA TYR A 118 -3.54 -9.97 -6.89
C TYR A 118 -4.57 -9.14 -6.11
N HIS A 119 -4.15 -8.59 -4.97
CA HIS A 119 -5.01 -7.88 -4.03
C HIS A 119 -4.42 -6.51 -3.68
N VAL A 120 -5.26 -5.49 -3.62
CA VAL A 120 -4.86 -4.13 -3.27
C VAL A 120 -5.69 -3.61 -2.10
N ASN A 121 -5.01 -3.11 -1.08
CA ASN A 121 -5.64 -2.54 0.11
C ASN A 121 -5.23 -1.07 0.23
N TYR A 122 -6.23 -0.18 0.28
CA TYR A 122 -6.04 1.26 0.40
C TYR A 122 -6.46 1.75 1.78
N VAL A 123 -5.58 2.49 2.44
CA VAL A 123 -5.84 3.11 3.74
C VAL A 123 -5.87 4.63 3.57
N ASP A 124 -7.02 5.24 3.86
CA ASP A 124 -7.28 6.67 3.80
C ASP A 124 -7.14 7.31 2.41
N TYR A 125 -7.46 6.55 1.39
CA TYR A 125 -7.61 7.08 0.03
C TYR A 125 -9.03 7.57 -0.22
N ARG A 126 -9.16 8.55 -1.09
CA ARG A 126 -10.48 9.06 -1.51
C ARG A 126 -11.24 7.99 -2.29
N ASP A 127 -12.56 7.97 -2.12
CA ASP A 127 -13.43 6.99 -2.78
C ASP A 127 -13.36 7.07 -4.31
N ASP A 128 -13.23 8.27 -4.88
CA ASP A 128 -13.08 8.47 -6.33
C ASP A 128 -11.82 7.81 -6.87
N HIS A 129 -10.70 7.88 -6.15
CA HIS A 129 -9.46 7.22 -6.50
C HIS A 129 -9.61 5.70 -6.52
N VAL A 130 -10.18 5.13 -5.46
CA VAL A 130 -10.39 3.68 -5.35
C VAL A 130 -11.39 3.19 -6.40
N HIS A 131 -12.41 4.00 -6.71
CA HIS A 131 -13.42 3.67 -7.72
C HIS A 131 -12.83 3.50 -9.12
N VAL A 132 -11.87 4.33 -9.53
CA VAL A 132 -11.17 4.17 -10.80
C VAL A 132 -10.51 2.81 -10.91
N LEU A 133 -9.85 2.36 -9.85
CA LEU A 133 -9.19 1.06 -9.82
C LEU A 133 -10.19 -0.10 -9.78
N GLU A 134 -11.29 0.04 -9.07
CA GLU A 134 -12.37 -0.96 -9.07
C GLU A 134 -13.00 -1.12 -10.45
N SER A 135 -13.19 -0.02 -11.20
CA SER A 135 -13.75 -0.07 -12.56
C SER A 135 -12.83 -0.78 -13.56
N GLU A 136 -11.52 -0.71 -13.36
CA GLU A 136 -10.51 -1.33 -14.22
C GLU A 136 -10.03 -2.70 -13.72
N LYS A 137 -10.61 -3.19 -12.65
CA LYS A 137 -10.25 -4.43 -11.96
C LYS A 137 -10.10 -5.64 -12.90
N LYS A 138 -11.02 -5.81 -13.82
CA LYS A 138 -10.99 -6.91 -14.80
C LYS A 138 -9.79 -6.84 -15.74
N GLU A 139 -9.50 -5.65 -16.27
CA GLU A 139 -8.40 -5.44 -17.23
C GLU A 139 -7.04 -5.55 -16.55
N SER A 140 -6.96 -5.15 -15.30
CA SER A 140 -5.72 -5.15 -14.51
C SER A 140 -5.41 -6.50 -13.85
N GLY A 141 -6.33 -7.46 -13.89
CA GLY A 141 -6.18 -8.76 -13.24
C GLY A 141 -6.19 -8.70 -11.73
N ILE A 142 -6.77 -7.64 -11.14
CA ILE A 142 -6.90 -7.49 -9.70
C ILE A 142 -8.08 -8.34 -9.18
N ASP A 143 -7.82 -9.21 -8.23
CA ASP A 143 -8.84 -10.09 -7.64
C ASP A 143 -9.68 -9.38 -6.57
N SER A 144 -9.08 -8.47 -5.81
CA SER A 144 -9.82 -7.65 -4.84
C SER A 144 -9.20 -6.27 -4.65
N VAL A 145 -10.06 -5.28 -4.45
CA VAL A 145 -9.70 -3.93 -4.01
C VAL A 145 -10.49 -3.65 -2.74
N LYS A 146 -9.80 -3.38 -1.65
CA LYS A 146 -10.40 -3.02 -0.36
C LYS A 146 -9.97 -1.64 0.05
N LYS A 147 -10.88 -0.90 0.68
CA LYS A 147 -10.62 0.42 1.22
C LYS A 147 -10.91 0.46 2.71
N PHE A 148 -10.06 1.18 3.43
CA PHE A 148 -10.15 1.37 4.87
C PHE A 148 -10.06 2.86 5.15
N HIS A 149 -10.94 3.37 5.98
CA HIS A 149 -10.93 4.77 6.43
C HIS A 149 -10.70 4.82 7.92
N THR A 150 -9.65 5.51 8.33
CA THR A 150 -9.41 5.77 9.74
C THR A 150 -10.30 6.92 10.22
N GLU A 151 -10.70 6.87 11.45
CA GLU A 151 -11.57 7.88 12.05
C GLU A 151 -10.87 9.26 12.06
N ASN A 152 -11.57 10.28 11.56
CA ASN A 152 -11.14 11.68 11.58
C ASN A 152 -9.80 11.97 10.83
N PHE A 153 -9.45 11.18 9.84
CA PHE A 153 -8.21 11.39 9.07
C PHE A 153 -8.15 12.81 8.47
N ASP A 154 -9.18 13.24 7.77
CA ASP A 154 -9.21 14.57 7.14
C ASP A 154 -9.12 15.70 8.17
N GLU A 155 -9.77 15.56 9.31
CA GLU A 155 -9.72 16.53 10.40
C GLU A 155 -8.32 16.60 11.00
N LYS A 156 -7.66 15.48 11.25
CA LYS A 156 -6.29 15.42 11.76
C LYS A 156 -5.30 16.07 10.81
N VAL A 157 -5.40 15.80 9.52
CA VAL A 157 -4.55 16.40 8.50
C VAL A 157 -4.74 17.92 8.46
N ARG A 158 -5.97 18.41 8.56
CA ARG A 158 -6.26 19.86 8.62
C ARG A 158 -5.67 20.52 9.87
N ARG A 159 -5.77 19.89 11.04
CA ARG A 159 -5.22 20.42 12.30
C ARG A 159 -3.70 20.55 12.27
N ILE A 160 -3.01 19.53 11.74
CA ILE A 160 -1.54 19.53 11.64
C ILE A 160 -1.09 20.62 10.66
N ARG A 161 -1.79 20.80 9.52
CA ARG A 161 -1.52 21.90 8.58
C ARG A 161 -1.68 23.26 9.22
N ALA A 162 -2.70 23.47 10.04
CA ALA A 162 -2.92 24.73 10.74
C ALA A 162 -1.82 25.04 11.77
N SER A 163 -1.23 24.01 12.41
CA SER A 163 -0.12 24.17 13.34
C SER A 163 1.20 24.47 12.62
N ASP A 164 1.43 23.93 11.42
CA ASP A 164 2.63 24.16 10.61
C ASP A 164 2.68 25.58 10.01
N LEU A 165 1.51 26.26 9.94
CA LEU A 165 1.39 27.63 9.44
C LEU A 165 1.58 28.69 10.54
N ARG A 166 1.76 28.30 11.78
CA ARG A 166 2.02 29.16 12.93
C ARG A 166 3.51 29.19 13.27
#